data_3ecd9d6b2d0a7229c688252becdf7b83
#
_entry.id   3ecd9d6b2d0a7229c688252becdf7b83
#
_cell.length_a   1.000
_cell.length_b   1.000
_cell.length_c   1.000
_cell.angle_alpha   90.00
_cell.angle_beta   90.00
_cell.angle_gamma   90.00
#
_symmetry.space_group_name_H-M   'P 1'
#
loop_
_entity.id
_entity.type
_entity.pdbx_description
1 polymer ?
#
loop_
_entity_poly.entity_id
_entity_poly.type
_entity_poly.pdbx_seq_one_letter_code
_entity_poly.pdbx_strand_id
1 'polypeptide(L)'
;MSPNRVRVIDLETTGSSPPAHAVCEIGWQDVVRQGDGRWELDADGSARFVDPGRPIPPVTMAVHHIMDDDVRGAAFWADIAPAILRPEGGAVALAAHRASFEQRFCTPKLSGGARWICTWKCALRLWPDSPSFSNQVLRYWRMPEGLDQSKGLPVHRAFPDAYVTAHHLRDQLNAAGLDTLLAWSAEPGLLPRVPYGADRGRYWHELDDEAVRGYTADRNEDVRFSAQKEVERRFGVAPASGTGPAQGELL
;
A
#
# COMPACT_ATOMS: atom_id res chain seq x y z
N MET A 1 26.88 6.10 3.45
CA MET A 1 26.31 5.37 2.30
C MET A 1 24.82 5.61 2.32
N SER A 2 24.18 5.86 1.17
CA SER A 2 22.71 5.96 1.10
C SER A 2 22.12 4.61 1.50
N PRO A 3 21.01 4.58 2.26
CA PRO A 3 20.38 3.32 2.64
C PRO A 3 19.91 2.57 1.39
N ASN A 4 20.25 1.28 1.31
CA ASN A 4 19.88 0.38 0.21
C ASN A 4 18.71 -0.54 0.60
N ARG A 5 17.78 -0.04 1.41
CA ARG A 5 16.71 -0.81 2.05
C ARG A 5 15.37 -0.12 1.86
N VAL A 6 14.36 -0.89 1.51
CA VAL A 6 12.94 -0.54 1.67
C VAL A 6 12.36 -1.43 2.78
N ARG A 7 11.78 -0.83 3.80
CA ARG A 7 11.09 -1.58 4.85
C ARG A 7 9.62 -1.74 4.52
N VAL A 8 9.20 -2.97 4.33
CA VAL A 8 7.78 -3.33 4.22
C VAL A 8 7.20 -3.47 5.61
N ILE A 9 6.04 -2.90 5.84
CA ILE A 9 5.28 -3.06 7.08
C ILE A 9 3.84 -3.48 6.80
N ASP A 10 3.25 -4.11 7.79
CA ASP A 10 1.83 -4.38 7.87
C ASP A 10 1.36 -4.18 9.32
N LEU A 11 0.14 -3.71 9.51
CA LEU A 11 -0.41 -3.38 10.83
C LEU A 11 -1.72 -4.14 11.07
N GLU A 12 -1.83 -4.77 12.25
CA GLU A 12 -3.12 -5.14 12.80
C GLU A 12 -3.59 -4.08 13.80
N THR A 13 -4.88 -3.78 13.77
CA THR A 13 -5.42 -2.63 14.48
C THR A 13 -6.79 -2.92 15.09
N THR A 14 -7.18 -2.10 16.05
CA THR A 14 -8.53 -2.16 16.65
C THR A 14 -9.60 -1.55 15.73
N GLY A 15 -9.26 -1.12 14.50
CA GLY A 15 -10.16 -0.56 13.50
C GLY A 15 -9.48 0.42 12.54
N SER A 16 -10.25 1.23 11.83
CA SER A 16 -9.82 1.85 10.57
C SER A 16 -8.91 3.10 10.69
N SER A 17 -8.95 3.84 11.80
CA SER A 17 -8.20 5.10 11.89
C SER A 17 -8.05 5.65 13.30
N PRO A 18 -6.88 6.29 13.62
CA PRO A 18 -6.72 7.02 14.86
C PRO A 18 -7.58 8.31 14.87
N PRO A 19 -7.90 8.89 16.03
CA PRO A 19 -7.60 8.40 17.38
C PRO A 19 -8.60 7.37 17.91
N ALA A 20 -9.68 7.07 17.14
CA ALA A 20 -10.71 6.12 17.56
C ALA A 20 -10.17 4.69 17.65
N HIS A 21 -9.15 4.38 16.86
CA HIS A 21 -8.52 3.06 16.80
C HIS A 21 -7.00 3.14 16.96
N ALA A 22 -6.39 2.02 17.35
CA ALA A 22 -4.97 1.92 17.66
C ALA A 22 -4.37 0.65 17.08
N VAL A 23 -3.04 0.62 16.95
CA VAL A 23 -2.26 -0.55 16.49
C VAL A 23 -2.23 -1.60 17.61
N CYS A 24 -2.39 -2.88 17.28
CA CYS A 24 -2.24 -4.01 18.19
C CYS A 24 -1.14 -5.00 17.76
N GLU A 25 -0.71 -4.98 16.51
CA GLU A 25 0.49 -5.69 16.04
C GLU A 25 1.14 -4.91 14.90
N ILE A 26 2.47 -4.93 14.83
CA ILE A 26 3.23 -4.51 13.66
C ILE A 26 4.12 -5.65 13.21
N GLY A 27 4.09 -5.92 11.90
CA GLY A 27 5.04 -6.80 11.22
C GLY A 27 5.90 -6.04 10.23
N TRP A 28 7.11 -6.52 9.99
CA TRP A 28 7.99 -5.94 8.98
C TRP A 28 8.88 -6.98 8.32
N GLN A 29 9.22 -6.70 7.07
CA GLN A 29 10.23 -7.41 6.29
C GLN A 29 10.99 -6.40 5.44
N ASP A 30 12.31 -6.47 5.44
CA ASP A 30 13.13 -5.59 4.62
C ASP A 30 13.40 -6.21 3.24
N VAL A 31 13.43 -5.35 2.22
CA VAL A 31 13.91 -5.66 0.87
C VAL A 31 15.15 -4.79 0.63
N VAL A 32 16.28 -5.43 0.33
CA VAL A 32 17.59 -4.77 0.25
C VAL A 32 18.19 -4.89 -1.14
N ARG A 33 18.85 -3.82 -1.58
CA ARG A 33 19.54 -3.80 -2.86
C ARG A 33 20.91 -4.43 -2.72
N GLN A 34 21.16 -5.44 -3.52
CA GLN A 34 22.41 -6.19 -3.55
C GLN A 34 23.51 -5.45 -4.34
N GLY A 35 24.75 -5.93 -4.24
CA GLY A 35 25.88 -5.32 -4.95
C GLY A 35 25.79 -5.39 -6.49
N ASP A 36 25.02 -6.33 -7.02
CA ASP A 36 24.72 -6.45 -8.47
C ASP A 36 23.56 -5.56 -8.92
N GLY A 37 22.96 -4.81 -7.99
CA GLY A 37 21.84 -3.89 -8.24
C GLY A 37 20.45 -4.52 -8.12
N ARG A 38 20.31 -5.82 -7.95
CA ARG A 38 19.04 -6.52 -7.73
C ARG A 38 18.52 -6.29 -6.32
N TRP A 39 17.21 -6.38 -6.18
CA TRP A 39 16.56 -6.30 -4.88
C TRP A 39 16.19 -7.71 -4.41
N GLU A 40 16.52 -8.03 -3.15
CA GLU A 40 16.21 -9.32 -2.53
C GLU A 40 15.67 -9.09 -1.10
N LEU A 41 14.95 -10.08 -0.58
CA LEU A 41 14.52 -10.02 0.81
C LEU A 41 15.73 -10.14 1.74
N ASP A 42 15.76 -9.33 2.80
CA ASP A 42 16.69 -9.53 3.90
C ASP A 42 16.27 -10.77 4.72
N ALA A 43 17.22 -11.38 5.42
CA ALA A 43 16.96 -12.57 6.23
C ALA A 43 16.00 -12.27 7.41
N ASP A 44 16.05 -11.05 7.95
CA ASP A 44 15.41 -10.68 9.21
C ASP A 44 14.09 -9.93 9.01
N GLY A 45 12.98 -10.68 9.05
CA GLY A 45 11.65 -10.13 9.26
C GLY A 45 11.15 -10.48 10.67
N SER A 46 10.22 -9.70 11.21
CA SER A 46 9.68 -9.93 12.56
C SER A 46 8.32 -9.26 12.74
N ALA A 47 7.69 -9.54 13.89
CA ALA A 47 6.52 -8.82 14.37
C ALA A 47 6.64 -8.47 15.85
N ARG A 48 5.84 -7.50 16.29
CA ARG A 48 5.67 -7.16 17.70
C ARG A 48 4.23 -6.84 18.00
N PHE A 49 3.73 -7.39 19.08
CA PHE A 49 2.50 -6.90 19.70
C PHE A 49 2.68 -5.49 20.24
N VAL A 50 1.58 -4.77 20.23
CA VAL A 50 1.47 -3.39 20.68
C VAL A 50 0.28 -3.31 21.63
N ASP A 51 0.45 -2.73 22.81
CA ASP A 51 -0.70 -2.41 23.67
C ASP A 51 -1.49 -1.25 23.05
N PRO A 52 -2.74 -1.49 22.58
CA PRO A 52 -3.54 -0.45 21.98
C PRO A 52 -4.08 0.56 23.00
N GLY A 53 -3.89 0.34 24.31
CA GLY A 53 -4.43 1.16 25.40
C GLY A 53 -5.96 1.17 25.47
N ARG A 54 -6.62 0.18 24.87
CA ARG A 54 -8.07 0.02 24.78
C ARG A 54 -8.44 -1.41 24.42
N PRO A 55 -9.68 -1.86 24.71
CA PRO A 55 -10.16 -3.17 24.30
C PRO A 55 -10.14 -3.32 22.76
N ILE A 56 -9.78 -4.51 22.29
CA ILE A 56 -9.84 -4.89 20.87
C ILE A 56 -11.28 -5.32 20.56
N PRO A 57 -11.94 -4.72 19.55
CA PRO A 57 -13.32 -5.10 19.22
C PRO A 57 -13.43 -6.52 18.66
N PRO A 58 -14.51 -7.27 18.97
CA PRO A 58 -14.70 -8.62 18.44
C PRO A 58 -14.66 -8.71 16.91
N VAL A 59 -15.06 -7.65 16.21
CA VAL A 59 -15.03 -7.60 14.73
C VAL A 59 -13.61 -7.60 14.17
N THR A 60 -12.65 -7.03 14.87
CA THR A 60 -11.23 -7.06 14.48
C THR A 60 -10.54 -8.31 15.01
N MET A 61 -10.87 -8.78 16.21
CA MET A 61 -10.43 -10.10 16.72
C MET A 61 -10.79 -11.22 15.74
N ALA A 62 -11.99 -11.17 15.14
CA ALA A 62 -12.43 -12.16 14.16
C ALA A 62 -11.61 -12.16 12.85
N VAL A 63 -10.85 -11.10 12.59
CA VAL A 63 -9.98 -10.96 11.41
C VAL A 63 -8.55 -11.43 11.73
N HIS A 64 -7.92 -10.82 12.72
CA HIS A 64 -6.49 -11.05 13.03
C HIS A 64 -6.25 -12.02 14.21
N HIS A 65 -7.29 -12.42 14.92
CA HIS A 65 -7.25 -13.37 16.05
C HIS A 65 -6.36 -12.93 17.23
N ILE A 66 -6.09 -11.63 17.37
CA ILE A 66 -5.36 -11.05 18.49
C ILE A 66 -6.39 -10.64 19.56
N MET A 67 -6.19 -11.10 20.77
CA MET A 67 -7.06 -10.80 21.93
C MET A 67 -6.38 -9.81 22.89
N ASP A 68 -7.14 -9.22 23.80
CA ASP A 68 -6.62 -8.28 24.80
C ASP A 68 -5.49 -8.89 25.65
N ASP A 69 -5.55 -10.21 25.92
CA ASP A 69 -4.54 -10.89 26.69
C ASP A 69 -3.19 -11.02 25.94
N ASP A 70 -3.21 -11.11 24.61
CA ASP A 70 -1.99 -11.23 23.79
C ASP A 70 -1.18 -9.93 23.80
N VAL A 71 -1.83 -8.79 23.92
CA VAL A 71 -1.22 -7.45 23.87
C VAL A 71 -0.97 -6.84 25.25
N ARG A 72 -1.45 -7.50 26.31
CA ARG A 72 -1.32 -7.01 27.69
C ARG A 72 0.14 -6.88 28.10
N GLY A 73 0.56 -5.66 28.46
CA GLY A 73 1.93 -5.37 28.88
C GLY A 73 2.93 -5.25 27.73
N ALA A 74 2.47 -5.30 26.49
CA ALA A 74 3.28 -4.90 25.35
C ALA A 74 3.58 -3.39 25.41
N ALA A 75 4.61 -2.96 24.71
CA ALA A 75 4.93 -1.53 24.62
C ALA A 75 3.87 -0.78 23.81
N PHE A 76 3.65 0.50 24.11
CA PHE A 76 2.74 1.35 23.35
C PHE A 76 3.32 1.71 21.96
N TRP A 77 2.43 1.97 21.02
CA TRP A 77 2.80 2.32 19.64
C TRP A 77 3.79 3.48 19.56
N ALA A 78 3.57 4.55 20.33
CA ALA A 78 4.44 5.72 20.32
C ALA A 78 5.88 5.42 20.74
N ASP A 79 6.09 4.40 21.56
CA ASP A 79 7.40 4.03 22.10
C ASP A 79 8.22 3.21 21.13
N ILE A 80 7.57 2.28 20.40
CA ILE A 80 8.30 1.34 19.52
C ILE A 80 8.29 1.75 18.05
N ALA A 81 7.26 2.44 17.58
CA ALA A 81 7.13 2.81 16.17
C ALA A 81 8.35 3.56 15.62
N PRO A 82 8.95 4.55 16.30
CA PRO A 82 10.11 5.27 15.76
C PRO A 82 11.29 4.37 15.44
N ALA A 83 11.59 3.38 16.29
CA ALA A 83 12.71 2.46 16.06
C ALA A 83 12.41 1.46 14.91
N ILE A 84 11.15 1.01 14.79
CA ILE A 84 10.75 0.07 13.73
C ILE A 84 10.66 0.78 12.37
N LEU A 85 10.01 1.96 12.33
CA LEU A 85 9.81 2.71 11.09
C LEU A 85 11.09 3.39 10.58
N ARG A 86 12.07 3.58 11.44
CA ARG A 86 13.38 4.17 11.15
C ARG A 86 14.49 3.23 11.59
N PRO A 87 14.68 2.09 10.85
CA PRO A 87 15.68 1.10 11.24
C PRO A 87 17.10 1.68 11.26
N GLU A 88 17.96 1.07 12.03
CA GLU A 88 19.39 1.39 12.02
C GLU A 88 19.94 1.25 10.59
N GLY A 89 20.80 2.19 10.18
CA GLY A 89 21.27 2.30 8.80
C GLY A 89 20.25 2.94 7.84
N GLY A 90 19.03 3.22 8.29
CA GLY A 90 17.97 3.89 7.52
C GLY A 90 17.24 3.01 6.52
N ALA A 91 16.18 3.55 5.96
CA ALA A 91 15.46 3.01 4.81
C ALA A 91 15.19 4.13 3.81
N VAL A 92 15.27 3.84 2.50
CA VAL A 92 14.98 4.83 1.44
C VAL A 92 13.50 5.11 1.33
N ALA A 93 12.66 4.15 1.74
CA ALA A 93 11.21 4.27 1.79
C ALA A 93 10.63 3.22 2.76
N LEU A 94 9.41 3.47 3.22
CA LEU A 94 8.52 2.47 3.78
C LEU A 94 7.62 1.94 2.66
N ALA A 95 7.14 0.71 2.78
CA ALA A 95 6.20 0.11 1.85
C ALA A 95 5.10 -0.65 2.58
N ALA A 96 3.90 -0.67 2.01
CA ALA A 96 2.78 -1.47 2.49
C ALA A 96 1.82 -1.80 1.34
N HIS A 97 0.98 -2.81 1.55
CA HIS A 97 -0.07 -3.13 0.59
C HIS A 97 -1.32 -2.27 0.92
N ARG A 98 -1.66 -1.30 0.03
CA ARG A 98 -2.60 -0.19 0.28
C ARG A 98 -2.10 0.78 1.35
N ALA A 99 -0.86 1.24 1.21
CA ALA A 99 -0.10 2.04 2.16
C ALA A 99 -0.85 3.25 2.80
N SER A 100 -1.93 3.72 2.19
CA SER A 100 -2.79 4.77 2.77
C SER A 100 -3.43 4.35 4.09
N PHE A 101 -3.54 3.06 4.39
CA PHE A 101 -4.01 2.57 5.67
C PHE A 101 -2.92 2.75 6.75
N GLU A 102 -1.71 2.22 6.50
CA GLU A 102 -0.58 2.30 7.43
C GLU A 102 -0.17 3.75 7.69
N GLN A 103 -0.22 4.62 6.68
CA GLN A 103 0.10 6.04 6.80
C GLN A 103 -0.76 6.78 7.83
N ARG A 104 -1.99 6.31 8.11
CA ARG A 104 -2.85 6.92 9.14
C ARG A 104 -2.26 6.74 10.54
N PHE A 105 -1.63 5.59 10.80
CA PHE A 105 -1.01 5.24 12.09
C PHE A 105 0.48 5.58 12.14
N CYS A 106 1.17 5.53 11.00
CA CYS A 106 2.60 5.83 10.86
C CYS A 106 2.81 7.30 10.48
N THR A 107 2.42 8.21 11.37
CA THR A 107 2.51 9.66 11.10
C THR A 107 3.93 10.10 10.72
N PRO A 108 4.10 11.25 10.03
CA PRO A 108 5.43 11.79 9.72
C PRO A 108 6.33 11.96 10.94
N LYS A 109 5.76 12.26 12.12
CA LYS A 109 6.50 12.35 13.39
C LYS A 109 7.13 11.00 13.78
N LEU A 110 6.42 9.90 13.59
CA LEU A 110 6.89 8.55 13.91
C LEU A 110 7.83 8.01 12.85
N SER A 111 7.50 8.20 11.56
CA SER A 111 8.27 7.68 10.42
C SER A 111 9.44 8.57 9.99
N GLY A 112 9.61 9.77 10.60
CA GLY A 112 10.63 10.73 10.18
C GLY A 112 10.38 11.35 8.80
N GLY A 113 9.11 11.37 8.33
CA GLY A 113 8.76 11.87 7.00
C GLY A 113 9.16 10.92 5.87
N ALA A 114 9.24 9.62 6.13
CA ALA A 114 9.61 8.61 5.15
C ALA A 114 8.73 8.68 3.90
N ARG A 115 9.33 8.45 2.72
CA ARG A 115 8.60 8.22 1.46
C ARG A 115 7.92 6.86 1.52
N TRP A 116 6.84 6.69 0.75
CA TRP A 116 6.04 5.47 0.77
C TRP A 116 5.89 4.84 -0.60
N ILE A 117 5.99 3.51 -0.63
CA ILE A 117 5.61 2.69 -1.78
C ILE A 117 4.32 1.95 -1.44
N CYS A 118 3.31 2.09 -2.30
CA CYS A 118 2.07 1.33 -2.24
C CYS A 118 2.13 0.17 -3.22
N THR A 119 2.41 -1.04 -2.73
CA THR A 119 2.56 -2.23 -3.59
C THR A 119 1.27 -2.56 -4.33
N TRP A 120 0.10 -2.20 -3.80
CA TRP A 120 -1.17 -2.32 -4.50
C TRP A 120 -1.23 -1.43 -5.74
N LYS A 121 -0.87 -0.14 -5.65
CA LYS A 121 -0.84 0.78 -6.79
C LYS A 121 0.17 0.34 -7.86
N CYS A 122 1.30 -0.21 -7.42
CA CYS A 122 2.30 -0.76 -8.32
C CYS A 122 1.81 -2.03 -9.02
N ALA A 123 1.09 -2.91 -8.30
CA ALA A 123 0.51 -4.12 -8.85
C ALA A 123 -0.54 -3.84 -9.94
N LEU A 124 -1.37 -2.80 -9.78
CA LEU A 124 -2.34 -2.38 -10.79
C LEU A 124 -1.68 -2.09 -12.16
N ARG A 125 -0.44 -1.59 -12.16
CA ARG A 125 0.30 -1.25 -13.37
C ARG A 125 1.12 -2.42 -13.92
N LEU A 126 1.76 -3.19 -13.04
CA LEU A 126 2.65 -4.27 -13.46
C LEU A 126 1.91 -5.57 -13.78
N TRP A 127 0.75 -5.79 -13.16
CA TRP A 127 -0.01 -7.04 -13.27
C TRP A 127 -1.49 -6.81 -13.57
N PRO A 128 -1.85 -6.06 -14.63
CA PRO A 128 -3.22 -5.61 -14.90
C PRO A 128 -4.21 -6.76 -15.10
N ASP A 129 -3.71 -7.94 -15.47
CA ASP A 129 -4.53 -9.12 -15.74
C ASP A 129 -4.86 -9.93 -14.48
N SER A 130 -4.32 -9.53 -13.31
CA SER A 130 -4.63 -10.22 -12.06
C SER A 130 -6.15 -10.25 -11.79
N PRO A 131 -6.69 -11.38 -11.34
CA PRO A 131 -8.13 -11.50 -11.03
C PRO A 131 -8.55 -10.62 -9.85
N SER A 132 -7.61 -10.29 -8.96
CA SER A 132 -7.80 -9.38 -7.85
C SER A 132 -6.43 -8.87 -7.37
N PHE A 133 -6.43 -7.68 -6.77
CA PHE A 133 -5.22 -7.03 -6.27
C PHE A 133 -5.11 -7.09 -4.73
N SER A 134 -5.79 -8.02 -4.06
CA SER A 134 -5.52 -8.28 -2.65
C SER A 134 -4.19 -9.01 -2.49
N ASN A 135 -3.51 -8.79 -1.35
CA ASN A 135 -2.20 -9.36 -1.05
C ASN A 135 -2.18 -10.88 -1.27
N GLN A 136 -3.19 -11.59 -0.76
CA GLN A 136 -3.27 -13.04 -0.85
C GLN A 136 -3.63 -13.56 -2.25
N VAL A 137 -4.50 -12.86 -3.01
CA VAL A 137 -4.77 -13.27 -4.39
C VAL A 137 -3.52 -13.10 -5.26
N LEU A 138 -2.80 -11.99 -5.12
CA LEU A 138 -1.52 -11.80 -5.81
C LEU A 138 -0.51 -12.88 -5.44
N ARG A 139 -0.43 -13.29 -4.16
CA ARG A 139 0.43 -14.38 -3.70
C ARG A 139 0.19 -15.66 -4.47
N TYR A 140 -1.05 -16.14 -4.53
CA TYR A 140 -1.39 -17.41 -5.17
C TYR A 140 -1.43 -17.31 -6.70
N TRP A 141 -1.83 -16.17 -7.27
CA TRP A 141 -1.86 -15.98 -8.70
C TRP A 141 -0.46 -15.87 -9.31
N ARG A 142 0.48 -15.22 -8.62
CA ARG A 142 1.85 -15.01 -9.10
C ARG A 142 2.82 -16.10 -8.65
N MET A 143 2.58 -16.74 -7.51
CA MET A 143 3.50 -17.69 -6.89
C MET A 143 4.94 -17.15 -6.87
N PRO A 144 5.23 -16.02 -6.15
CA PRO A 144 6.55 -15.39 -6.18
C PRO A 144 7.66 -16.37 -5.85
N GLU A 145 8.75 -16.33 -6.61
CA GLU A 145 9.91 -17.19 -6.40
C GLU A 145 10.48 -17.03 -4.98
N GLY A 146 10.86 -18.13 -4.35
CA GLY A 146 11.46 -18.16 -3.02
C GLY A 146 10.51 -17.83 -1.86
N LEU A 147 9.20 -17.63 -2.12
CA LEU A 147 8.22 -17.44 -1.06
C LEU A 147 7.97 -18.76 -0.32
N ASP A 148 8.34 -18.79 0.97
CA ASP A 148 7.96 -19.86 1.87
C ASP A 148 6.49 -19.74 2.25
N GLN A 149 5.69 -20.72 1.81
CA GLN A 149 4.25 -20.72 2.02
C GLN A 149 3.87 -20.71 3.51
N SER A 150 4.68 -21.32 4.37
CA SER A 150 4.41 -21.38 5.81
C SER A 150 4.61 -20.02 6.50
N LYS A 151 5.60 -19.23 6.07
CA LYS A 151 5.85 -17.89 6.61
C LYS A 151 4.76 -16.86 6.25
N GLY A 152 4.02 -17.09 5.18
CA GLY A 152 2.89 -16.26 4.78
C GLY A 152 1.57 -16.67 5.46
N LEU A 153 1.61 -17.42 6.55
CA LEU A 153 0.45 -17.90 7.31
C LEU A 153 0.66 -17.73 8.83
N PRO A 154 -0.42 -17.55 9.61
CA PRO A 154 -1.78 -17.32 9.11
C PRO A 154 -1.92 -15.94 8.46
N VAL A 155 -2.86 -15.80 7.53
CA VAL A 155 -3.25 -14.50 6.97
C VAL A 155 -3.84 -13.61 8.05
N HIS A 156 -3.81 -12.30 7.83
CA HIS A 156 -4.24 -11.32 8.83
C HIS A 156 -3.43 -11.41 10.14
N ARG A 157 -2.13 -11.60 9.98
CA ARG A 157 -1.13 -11.37 11.00
C ARG A 157 -0.03 -10.54 10.37
N ALA A 158 0.43 -9.57 11.12
CA ALA A 158 1.25 -8.49 10.58
C ALA A 158 2.56 -8.98 9.93
N PHE A 159 3.30 -9.96 10.51
CA PHE A 159 4.51 -10.46 9.85
C PHE A 159 4.22 -11.31 8.60
N PRO A 160 3.32 -12.32 8.62
CA PRO A 160 2.95 -13.07 7.43
C PRO A 160 2.52 -12.19 6.26
N ASP A 161 1.72 -11.16 6.50
CA ASP A 161 1.25 -10.27 5.43
C ASP A 161 2.34 -9.30 4.96
N ALA A 162 3.20 -8.77 5.85
CA ALA A 162 4.39 -8.01 5.47
C ALA A 162 5.38 -8.86 4.66
N TYR A 163 5.59 -10.12 5.02
CA TYR A 163 6.46 -11.05 4.30
C TYR A 163 5.98 -11.31 2.86
N VAL A 164 4.69 -11.59 2.68
CA VAL A 164 4.10 -11.75 1.34
C VAL A 164 4.22 -10.46 0.53
N THR A 165 3.91 -9.32 1.15
CA THR A 165 4.05 -8.00 0.53
C THR A 165 5.50 -7.71 0.11
N ALA A 166 6.49 -8.14 0.89
CA ALA A 166 7.91 -7.97 0.56
C ALA A 166 8.31 -8.74 -0.71
N HIS A 167 7.78 -9.94 -0.93
CA HIS A 167 7.99 -10.66 -2.19
C HIS A 167 7.39 -9.92 -3.38
N HIS A 168 6.19 -9.35 -3.23
CA HIS A 168 5.61 -8.51 -4.28
C HIS A 168 6.47 -7.27 -4.54
N LEU A 169 6.92 -6.59 -3.49
CA LEU A 169 7.77 -5.41 -3.61
C LEU A 169 9.11 -5.71 -4.29
N ARG A 170 9.79 -6.81 -3.90
CA ARG A 170 11.04 -7.25 -4.53
C ARG A 170 10.88 -7.35 -6.05
N ASP A 171 9.84 -8.05 -6.49
CA ASP A 171 9.57 -8.26 -7.90
C ASP A 171 9.21 -6.95 -8.62
N GLN A 172 8.46 -6.06 -7.96
CA GLN A 172 8.13 -4.72 -8.47
C GLN A 172 9.36 -3.83 -8.59
N LEU A 173 10.26 -3.83 -7.59
CA LEU A 173 11.50 -3.07 -7.60
C LEU A 173 12.44 -3.56 -8.71
N ASN A 174 12.53 -4.88 -8.92
CA ASN A 174 13.33 -5.47 -9.99
C ASN A 174 12.74 -5.21 -11.38
N ALA A 175 11.42 -5.06 -11.50
CA ALA A 175 10.76 -4.81 -12.78
C ALA A 175 10.76 -3.32 -13.19
N ALA A 176 10.54 -2.39 -12.26
CA ALA A 176 10.31 -0.98 -12.59
C ALA A 176 11.26 0.00 -11.89
N GLY A 177 11.99 -0.45 -10.88
CA GLY A 177 12.93 0.39 -10.12
C GLY A 177 12.24 1.30 -9.08
N LEU A 178 13.06 1.76 -8.14
CA LEU A 178 12.61 2.49 -6.94
C LEU A 178 11.87 3.79 -7.28
N ASP A 179 12.45 4.63 -8.13
CA ASP A 179 11.89 5.96 -8.42
C ASP A 179 10.54 5.86 -9.13
N THR A 180 10.38 4.87 -10.01
CA THR A 180 9.11 4.58 -10.68
C THR A 180 8.04 4.15 -9.68
N LEU A 181 8.36 3.25 -8.75
CA LEU A 181 7.40 2.80 -7.74
C LEU A 181 6.98 3.94 -6.80
N LEU A 182 7.91 4.82 -6.44
CA LEU A 182 7.61 6.02 -5.64
C LEU A 182 6.68 6.98 -6.39
N ALA A 183 6.96 7.23 -7.69
CA ALA A 183 6.11 8.07 -8.53
C ALA A 183 4.68 7.49 -8.63
N TRP A 184 4.55 6.21 -8.95
CA TRP A 184 3.24 5.55 -9.01
C TRP A 184 2.48 5.54 -7.68
N SER A 185 3.21 5.49 -6.57
CA SER A 185 2.61 5.50 -5.23
C SER A 185 2.08 6.88 -4.83
N ALA A 186 2.63 7.95 -5.39
CA ALA A 186 2.18 9.32 -5.17
C ALA A 186 0.92 9.67 -5.97
N GLU A 187 0.63 8.94 -7.06
CA GLU A 187 -0.59 9.11 -7.86
C GLU A 187 -1.76 8.30 -7.29
N PRO A 188 -3.01 8.55 -7.71
CA PRO A 188 -4.13 7.63 -7.50
C PRO A 188 -3.87 6.25 -8.14
N GLY A 189 -4.63 5.23 -7.73
CA GLY A 189 -4.55 3.90 -8.31
C GLY A 189 -4.98 3.90 -9.78
N LEU A 190 -4.14 3.40 -10.68
CA LEU A 190 -4.51 3.21 -12.08
C LEU A 190 -5.22 1.85 -12.23
N LEU A 191 -6.53 1.86 -12.07
CA LEU A 191 -7.34 0.65 -12.15
C LEU A 191 -7.33 0.11 -13.59
N PRO A 192 -7.02 -1.17 -13.82
CA PRO A 192 -7.07 -1.74 -15.18
C PRO A 192 -8.51 -1.94 -15.68
N ARG A 193 -9.46 -2.12 -14.74
CA ARG A 193 -10.88 -2.38 -15.05
C ARG A 193 -11.80 -1.49 -14.23
N VAL A 194 -13.00 -1.24 -14.75
CA VAL A 194 -14.06 -0.52 -14.04
C VAL A 194 -14.51 -1.33 -12.82
N PRO A 195 -14.49 -0.75 -11.59
CA PRO A 195 -14.72 -1.53 -10.37
C PRO A 195 -16.20 -1.75 -10.02
N TYR A 196 -17.13 -0.97 -10.59
CA TYR A 196 -18.56 -1.00 -10.27
C TYR A 196 -19.43 -0.44 -11.41
N GLY A 197 -20.75 -0.43 -11.21
CA GLY A 197 -21.73 0.05 -12.19
C GLY A 197 -22.01 -0.96 -13.31
N ALA A 198 -22.59 -0.48 -14.39
CA ALA A 198 -22.98 -1.28 -15.55
C ALA A 198 -21.75 -1.88 -16.28
N ASP A 199 -20.62 -1.18 -16.23
CA ASP A 199 -19.38 -1.59 -16.90
C ASP A 199 -18.43 -2.37 -15.99
N ARG A 200 -18.86 -2.81 -14.84
CA ARG A 200 -18.03 -3.54 -13.88
C ARG A 200 -17.28 -4.69 -14.53
N GLY A 201 -15.94 -4.71 -14.34
CA GLY A 201 -15.06 -5.78 -14.81
C GLY A 201 -14.53 -5.58 -16.23
N ARG A 202 -15.10 -4.69 -17.01
CA ARG A 202 -14.60 -4.36 -18.35
C ARG A 202 -13.30 -3.56 -18.25
N TYR A 203 -12.41 -3.77 -19.20
CA TYR A 203 -11.23 -2.90 -19.34
C TYR A 203 -11.65 -1.52 -19.86
N TRP A 204 -10.92 -0.47 -19.49
CA TRP A 204 -11.21 0.89 -19.94
C TRP A 204 -11.22 1.04 -21.46
N HIS A 205 -10.33 0.34 -22.16
CA HIS A 205 -10.25 0.38 -23.63
C HIS A 205 -11.45 -0.28 -24.35
N GLU A 206 -12.24 -1.08 -23.65
CA GLU A 206 -13.45 -1.74 -24.20
C GLU A 206 -14.70 -0.86 -24.10
N LEU A 207 -14.65 0.23 -23.37
CA LEU A 207 -15.76 1.18 -23.23
C LEU A 207 -15.79 2.12 -24.44
N ASP A 208 -16.97 2.62 -24.79
CA ASP A 208 -17.09 3.73 -25.74
C ASP A 208 -16.60 5.06 -25.12
N ASP A 209 -16.45 6.08 -25.97
CA ASP A 209 -15.89 7.36 -25.55
C ASP A 209 -16.80 8.12 -24.58
N GLU A 210 -18.12 7.98 -24.72
CA GLU A 210 -19.10 8.63 -23.84
C GLU A 210 -19.04 8.03 -22.44
N ALA A 211 -19.00 6.71 -22.33
CA ALA A 211 -18.88 6.00 -21.06
C ALA A 211 -17.57 6.38 -20.33
N VAL A 212 -16.41 6.36 -21.03
CA VAL A 212 -15.12 6.74 -20.41
C VAL A 212 -15.16 8.18 -19.93
N ARG A 213 -15.68 9.11 -20.74
CA ARG A 213 -15.82 10.53 -20.33
C ARG A 213 -16.73 10.69 -19.12
N GLY A 214 -17.80 9.90 -19.00
CA GLY A 214 -18.67 9.90 -17.83
C GLY A 214 -17.92 9.60 -16.53
N TYR A 215 -16.98 8.65 -16.55
CA TYR A 215 -16.17 8.30 -15.38
C TYR A 215 -15.11 9.34 -15.01
N THR A 216 -14.76 10.31 -15.85
CA THR A 216 -13.79 11.38 -15.50
C THR A 216 -14.28 12.33 -14.41
N ALA A 217 -15.57 12.31 -14.08
CA ALA A 217 -16.17 13.07 -12.98
C ALA A 217 -16.54 12.19 -11.77
N ASP A 218 -16.11 10.93 -11.75
CA ASP A 218 -16.42 10.00 -10.65
C ASP A 218 -15.92 10.51 -9.29
N ARG A 219 -16.67 10.21 -8.22
CA ARG A 219 -16.27 10.59 -6.85
C ARG A 219 -15.08 9.82 -6.35
N ASN A 220 -14.91 8.57 -6.80
CA ASN A 220 -13.75 7.76 -6.48
C ASN A 220 -12.54 8.26 -7.28
N GLU A 221 -11.50 8.65 -6.56
CA GLU A 221 -10.29 9.24 -7.14
C GLU A 221 -9.57 8.27 -8.09
N ASP A 222 -9.48 6.99 -7.75
CA ASP A 222 -8.82 5.97 -8.57
C ASP A 222 -9.59 5.74 -9.89
N VAL A 223 -10.93 5.74 -9.84
CA VAL A 223 -11.78 5.62 -11.03
C VAL A 223 -11.63 6.84 -11.93
N ARG A 224 -11.75 8.02 -11.35
CA ARG A 224 -11.58 9.29 -12.07
C ARG A 224 -10.22 9.37 -12.77
N PHE A 225 -9.15 9.07 -12.03
CA PHE A 225 -7.79 9.06 -12.56
C PHE A 225 -7.64 8.06 -13.71
N SER A 226 -8.16 6.84 -13.56
CA SER A 226 -8.07 5.80 -14.58
C SER A 226 -8.81 6.19 -15.87
N ALA A 227 -10.00 6.76 -15.73
CA ALA A 227 -10.76 7.29 -16.86
C ALA A 227 -10.03 8.45 -17.56
N GLN A 228 -9.45 9.38 -16.80
CA GLN A 228 -8.65 10.47 -17.35
C GLN A 228 -7.44 9.96 -18.14
N LYS A 229 -6.72 8.96 -17.61
CA LYS A 229 -5.60 8.32 -18.32
C LYS A 229 -6.04 7.63 -19.61
N GLU A 230 -7.21 7.02 -19.63
CA GLU A 230 -7.75 6.43 -20.85
C GLU A 230 -8.17 7.52 -21.87
N VAL A 231 -8.74 8.64 -21.43
CA VAL A 231 -9.01 9.80 -22.30
C VAL A 231 -7.71 10.37 -22.89
N GLU A 232 -6.66 10.54 -22.05
CA GLU A 232 -5.34 10.98 -22.53
C GLU A 232 -4.77 10.02 -23.59
N ARG A 233 -4.87 8.71 -23.37
CA ARG A 233 -4.40 7.70 -24.31
C ARG A 233 -5.11 7.78 -25.66
N ARG A 234 -6.44 8.01 -25.67
CA ARG A 234 -7.26 8.05 -26.90
C ARG A 234 -7.08 9.34 -27.70
N PHE A 235 -7.04 10.47 -27.00
CA PHE A 235 -7.19 11.80 -27.60
C PHE A 235 -5.94 12.66 -27.49
N GLY A 236 -4.89 12.23 -26.77
CA GLY A 236 -3.64 12.97 -26.61
C GLY A 236 -3.80 14.31 -25.84
N VAL A 237 -4.88 14.51 -25.13
CA VAL A 237 -5.19 15.75 -24.41
C VAL A 237 -4.92 15.54 -22.93
N ALA A 238 -3.98 16.31 -22.37
CA ALA A 238 -3.88 16.42 -20.92
C ALA A 238 -5.18 16.99 -20.34
N PRO A 239 -5.67 16.52 -19.19
CA PRO A 239 -6.87 17.07 -18.57
C PRO A 239 -6.66 18.56 -18.32
N ALA A 240 -7.64 19.39 -18.73
CA ALA A 240 -7.63 20.82 -18.45
C ALA A 240 -7.53 20.99 -16.93
N SER A 241 -6.43 21.57 -16.46
CA SER A 241 -6.29 22.03 -15.08
C SER A 241 -7.45 23.01 -14.84
N GLY A 242 -8.36 22.64 -13.93
CA GLY A 242 -9.52 23.48 -13.58
C GLY A 242 -9.05 24.88 -13.22
N THR A 243 -9.39 25.83 -14.04
CA THR A 243 -9.30 27.26 -13.74
C THR A 243 -10.22 27.52 -12.55
N GLY A 244 -9.64 27.77 -11.39
CA GLY A 244 -10.35 28.34 -10.26
C GLY A 244 -11.03 29.64 -10.69
N PRO A 245 -12.13 30.05 -10.04
CA PRO A 245 -12.85 31.24 -10.39
C PRO A 245 -11.94 32.47 -10.31
N ALA A 246 -11.90 33.26 -11.38
CA ALA A 246 -11.22 34.54 -11.42
C ALA A 246 -11.74 35.39 -10.26
N GLN A 247 -10.85 35.87 -9.39
CA GLN A 247 -11.19 36.93 -8.46
C GLN A 247 -11.56 38.18 -9.25
N GLY A 248 -12.84 38.54 -9.20
CA GLY A 248 -13.33 39.78 -9.73
C GLY A 248 -12.69 40.94 -8.96
N GLU A 249 -12.05 41.85 -9.69
CA GLU A 249 -11.69 43.17 -9.22
C GLU A 249 -12.96 43.91 -8.78
N LEU A 250 -13.00 44.32 -7.54
CA LEU A 250 -13.93 45.36 -7.04
C LEU A 250 -13.22 46.70 -7.14
N LEU A 251 -13.74 47.54 -7.99
CA LEU A 251 -13.54 49.00 -7.98
C LEU A 251 -14.26 49.62 -6.78
#